data_115da3174effe1d0d3edb11e46ef96fe
#
_entry.id   115da3174effe1d0d3edb11e46ef96fe
#
_cell.length_a   1.000
_cell.length_b   1.000
_cell.length_c   1.000
_cell.angle_alpha   90.00
_cell.angle_beta   90.00
_cell.angle_gamma   90.00
#
_symmetry.space_group_name_H-M   'P 1'
#
loop_
_entity.id
_entity.type
_entity.pdbx_description
1 polymer ?
#
loop_
_entity_poly.entity_id
_entity_poly.type
_entity_poly.pdbx_seq_one_letter_code
_entity_poly.pdbx_strand_id
1 'polypeptide(L)'
;PSVKDAVIIFGGGCTGEIVSPQGLIFTNHHCGYGVIAGASTVDHNYLQNGFYAFNKDQEIKSNLTVQFLDRIEDVTAQVEAGLKGLSWDDRVKKQNDVFKEITDKVMDKDNGLSGRIYSMFKGNQYIMYVYKTYRDIRLVGAPPESVGKFGGDTDNWEWPRHTGDYSIFRVYTDKNGKPADYSNDNVPLKPKYFLPVSIKG
;
A
#
# COMPACT_ATOMS: atom_id res chain seq x y z
N PRO A 1 5.16 -14.47 -11.84
CA PRO A 1 4.18 -13.73 -11.04
C PRO A 1 3.57 -14.65 -9.97
N SER A 2 3.29 -14.08 -8.82
CA SER A 2 2.66 -14.80 -7.70
C SER A 2 1.68 -13.85 -6.99
N VAL A 3 0.87 -14.40 -6.07
CA VAL A 3 -0.10 -13.62 -5.27
C VAL A 3 0.56 -12.41 -4.60
N LYS A 4 1.80 -12.53 -4.11
CA LYS A 4 2.54 -11.41 -3.51
C LYS A 4 2.70 -10.20 -4.44
N ASP A 5 2.69 -10.40 -5.75
CA ASP A 5 2.84 -9.33 -6.74
C ASP A 5 1.55 -8.51 -6.93
N ALA A 6 0.42 -9.03 -6.41
CA ALA A 6 -0.88 -8.35 -6.41
C ALA A 6 -1.25 -7.77 -5.04
N VAL A 7 -0.61 -8.20 -3.95
CA VAL A 7 -0.88 -7.69 -2.60
C VAL A 7 0.03 -6.50 -2.32
N ILE A 8 -0.56 -5.43 -1.79
CA ILE A 8 0.12 -4.17 -1.52
C ILE A 8 -0.08 -3.69 -0.08
N ILE A 9 0.87 -2.89 0.41
CA ILE A 9 0.65 -2.06 1.59
C ILE A 9 -0.03 -0.78 1.13
N PHE A 10 -1.20 -0.49 1.67
CA PHE A 10 -2.03 0.65 1.33
C PHE A 10 -2.02 1.68 2.45
N GLY A 11 -1.74 2.96 2.13
CA GLY A 11 -1.75 4.07 3.08
C GLY A 11 -0.79 3.91 4.28
N GLY A 12 0.20 3.01 4.18
CA GLY A 12 1.21 2.77 5.23
C GLY A 12 0.80 1.83 6.37
N GLY A 13 -0.46 1.35 6.42
CA GLY A 13 -0.93 0.48 7.51
C GLY A 13 -1.96 -0.56 7.10
N CYS A 14 -2.69 -0.33 6.01
CA CYS A 14 -3.67 -1.28 5.47
C CYS A 14 -3.06 -2.21 4.43
N THR A 15 -3.78 -3.28 4.13
CA THR A 15 -3.52 -4.15 2.98
C THR A 15 -4.55 -3.87 1.90
N GLY A 16 -4.14 -3.95 0.66
CA GLY A 16 -5.03 -3.93 -0.50
C GLY A 16 -4.55 -4.92 -1.54
N GLU A 17 -5.39 -5.18 -2.53
CA GLU A 17 -5.06 -6.05 -3.65
C GLU A 17 -5.32 -5.37 -4.98
N ILE A 18 -4.43 -5.65 -5.94
CA ILE A 18 -4.62 -5.26 -7.33
C ILE A 18 -5.55 -6.26 -8.02
N VAL A 19 -6.66 -5.77 -8.56
CA VAL A 19 -7.73 -6.61 -9.12
C VAL A 19 -7.97 -6.40 -10.62
N SER A 20 -7.17 -5.56 -11.27
CA SER A 20 -7.31 -5.32 -12.71
C SER A 20 -5.99 -5.06 -13.41
N PRO A 21 -5.92 -5.27 -14.76
CA PRO A 21 -4.74 -4.95 -15.56
C PRO A 21 -4.49 -3.43 -15.69
N GLN A 22 -5.35 -2.61 -15.11
CA GLN A 22 -5.26 -1.14 -15.10
C GLN A 22 -5.08 -0.59 -13.68
N GLY A 23 -4.43 -1.34 -12.78
CA GLY A 23 -4.03 -0.87 -11.47
C GLY A 23 -5.18 -0.57 -10.51
N LEU A 24 -6.37 -1.20 -10.67
CA LEU A 24 -7.46 -1.07 -9.73
C LEU A 24 -7.10 -1.79 -8.42
N ILE A 25 -7.38 -1.14 -7.30
CA ILE A 25 -7.13 -1.64 -5.95
C ILE A 25 -8.46 -1.87 -5.26
N PHE A 26 -8.62 -3.00 -4.60
CA PHE A 26 -9.61 -3.19 -3.55
C PHE A 26 -8.94 -3.14 -2.19
N THR A 27 -9.57 -2.44 -1.26
CA THR A 27 -9.19 -2.37 0.15
C THR A 27 -10.43 -2.09 0.99
N ASN A 28 -10.29 -2.06 2.31
CA ASN A 28 -11.41 -1.79 3.20
C ASN A 28 -11.89 -0.32 3.12
N HIS A 29 -13.17 -0.08 3.40
CA HIS A 29 -13.76 1.26 3.49
C HIS A 29 -13.03 2.11 4.55
N HIS A 30 -12.78 1.55 5.72
CA HIS A 30 -12.08 2.27 6.79
C HIS A 30 -10.66 2.68 6.41
N CYS A 31 -9.98 1.95 5.50
CA CYS A 31 -8.67 2.33 4.97
C CYS A 31 -8.74 3.54 4.02
N GLY A 32 -9.85 3.69 3.31
CA GLY A 32 -10.13 4.82 2.43
C GLY A 32 -10.85 5.99 3.10
N TYR A 33 -11.30 5.82 4.35
CA TYR A 33 -12.19 6.76 5.04
C TYR A 33 -11.68 8.20 5.02
N GLY A 34 -10.40 8.42 5.34
CA GLY A 34 -9.81 9.76 5.35
C GLY A 34 -9.84 10.47 4.00
N VAL A 35 -9.72 9.72 2.88
CA VAL A 35 -9.83 10.28 1.53
C VAL A 35 -11.28 10.60 1.21
N ILE A 36 -12.22 9.69 1.52
CA ILE A 36 -13.65 9.86 1.27
C ILE A 36 -14.16 11.08 2.06
N ALA A 37 -13.80 11.19 3.35
CA ALA A 37 -14.16 12.31 4.20
C ALA A 37 -13.57 13.63 3.69
N GLY A 38 -12.29 13.64 3.35
CA GLY A 38 -11.60 14.84 2.85
C GLY A 38 -12.09 15.32 1.48
N ALA A 39 -12.65 14.42 0.66
CA ALA A 39 -13.26 14.75 -0.61
C ALA A 39 -14.73 15.18 -0.48
N SER A 40 -15.37 14.89 0.66
CA SER A 40 -16.77 15.23 0.90
C SER A 40 -16.94 16.75 1.16
N THR A 41 -17.99 17.31 0.59
CA THR A 41 -18.39 18.71 0.79
C THR A 41 -19.87 18.76 1.19
N VAL A 42 -20.40 19.95 1.51
CA VAL A 42 -21.82 20.14 1.80
C VAL A 42 -22.69 19.72 0.60
N ASP A 43 -22.25 20.04 -0.61
CA ASP A 43 -22.98 19.73 -1.84
C ASP A 43 -22.77 18.29 -2.35
N HIS A 44 -21.63 17.69 -1.97
CA HIS A 44 -21.23 16.33 -2.37
C HIS A 44 -20.76 15.54 -1.16
N ASN A 45 -21.69 15.04 -0.36
CA ASN A 45 -21.36 14.24 0.82
C ASN A 45 -21.11 12.77 0.43
N TYR A 46 -19.87 12.45 0.05
CA TYR A 46 -19.49 11.11 -0.38
C TYR A 46 -19.50 10.07 0.76
N LEU A 47 -19.33 10.49 2.02
CA LEU A 47 -19.54 9.59 3.15
C LEU A 47 -20.98 9.11 3.25
N GLN A 48 -21.94 10.03 3.09
CA GLN A 48 -23.36 9.70 3.23
C GLN A 48 -23.93 9.00 1.98
N ASN A 49 -23.50 9.43 0.78
CA ASN A 49 -24.12 9.02 -0.49
C ASN A 49 -23.33 7.97 -1.25
N GLY A 50 -22.07 7.70 -0.80
CA GLY A 50 -21.12 6.94 -1.58
C GLY A 50 -20.54 7.75 -2.75
N PHE A 51 -19.58 7.17 -3.44
CA PHE A 51 -18.94 7.75 -4.62
C PHE A 51 -18.55 6.65 -5.60
N TYR A 52 -18.78 6.88 -6.89
CA TYR A 52 -18.28 6.04 -7.96
C TYR A 52 -17.94 6.88 -9.19
N ALA A 53 -16.68 6.80 -9.62
CA ALA A 53 -16.20 7.40 -10.85
C ALA A 53 -16.59 6.53 -12.05
N PHE A 54 -17.30 7.07 -13.03
CA PHE A 54 -17.68 6.38 -14.26
C PHE A 54 -16.56 6.44 -15.32
N ASN A 55 -15.61 7.35 -15.16
CA ASN A 55 -14.45 7.50 -16.02
C ASN A 55 -13.26 8.02 -15.19
N LYS A 56 -12.06 8.01 -15.79
CA LYS A 56 -10.81 8.37 -15.10
C LYS A 56 -10.73 9.84 -14.70
N ASP A 57 -11.42 10.72 -15.40
CA ASP A 57 -11.42 12.16 -15.13
C ASP A 57 -12.22 12.52 -13.87
N GLN A 58 -13.10 11.60 -13.44
CA GLN A 58 -13.88 11.73 -12.21
C GLN A 58 -13.18 11.13 -10.99
N GLU A 59 -12.08 10.39 -11.19
CA GLU A 59 -11.34 9.77 -10.07
C GLU A 59 -10.71 10.85 -9.19
N ILE A 60 -10.91 10.75 -7.88
CA ILE A 60 -10.51 11.78 -6.92
C ILE A 60 -9.07 11.52 -6.46
N LYS A 61 -8.21 12.52 -6.62
CA LYS A 61 -6.84 12.52 -6.11
C LYS A 61 -6.82 12.28 -4.60
N SER A 62 -5.88 11.43 -4.15
CA SER A 62 -5.58 11.25 -2.73
C SER A 62 -4.12 11.59 -2.41
N ASN A 63 -3.81 11.70 -1.12
CA ASN A 63 -2.44 11.85 -0.62
C ASN A 63 -1.88 10.50 -0.11
N LEU A 64 -2.54 9.39 -0.44
CA LEU A 64 -2.10 8.06 -0.05
C LEU A 64 -0.95 7.59 -0.93
N THR A 65 -0.21 6.64 -0.40
CA THR A 65 0.81 5.91 -1.13
C THR A 65 0.51 4.42 -1.08
N VAL A 66 0.97 3.69 -2.09
CA VAL A 66 0.94 2.23 -2.05
C VAL A 66 2.34 1.67 -2.27
N GLN A 67 2.63 0.56 -1.61
CA GLN A 67 3.92 -0.10 -1.69
C GLN A 67 3.75 -1.54 -2.17
N PHE A 68 4.44 -1.88 -3.25
CA PHE A 68 4.54 -3.23 -3.76
C PHE A 68 5.84 -3.86 -3.24
N LEU A 69 5.78 -5.10 -2.80
CA LEU A 69 6.97 -5.86 -2.48
C LEU A 69 7.71 -6.21 -3.79
N ASP A 70 8.85 -5.56 -4.02
CA ASP A 70 9.69 -5.82 -5.19
C ASP A 70 10.47 -7.13 -5.01
N ARG A 71 11.24 -7.23 -3.91
CA ARG A 71 12.06 -8.40 -3.59
C ARG A 71 12.36 -8.52 -2.10
N ILE A 72 12.84 -9.68 -1.71
CA ILE A 72 13.26 -10.02 -0.35
C ILE A 72 14.72 -10.49 -0.43
N GLU A 73 15.58 -9.97 0.44
CA GLU A 73 16.99 -10.29 0.51
C GLU A 73 17.39 -10.70 1.93
N ASP A 74 18.18 -11.78 2.08
CA ASP A 74 18.84 -12.10 3.34
C ASP A 74 20.11 -11.23 3.45
N VAL A 75 20.13 -10.35 4.43
CA VAL A 75 21.23 -9.41 4.69
C VAL A 75 21.97 -9.74 5.98
N THR A 76 21.77 -10.94 6.53
CA THR A 76 22.35 -11.38 7.81
C THR A 76 23.86 -11.20 7.83
N ALA A 77 24.56 -11.68 6.80
CA ALA A 77 26.01 -11.54 6.73
C ALA A 77 26.50 -10.08 6.71
N GLN A 78 25.75 -9.19 6.05
CA GLN A 78 26.07 -7.75 5.98
C GLN A 78 25.88 -7.09 7.35
N VAL A 79 24.77 -7.40 8.03
CA VAL A 79 24.48 -6.86 9.37
C VAL A 79 25.50 -7.37 10.37
N GLU A 80 25.80 -8.68 10.38
CA GLU A 80 26.79 -9.26 11.28
C GLU A 80 28.20 -8.70 11.05
N ALA A 81 28.59 -8.44 9.81
CA ALA A 81 29.88 -7.79 9.50
C ALA A 81 29.95 -6.36 10.07
N GLY A 82 28.86 -5.58 9.98
CA GLY A 82 28.78 -4.23 10.52
C GLY A 82 28.76 -4.17 12.07
N LEU A 83 28.36 -5.26 12.72
CA LEU A 83 28.28 -5.37 14.19
C LEU A 83 29.41 -6.21 14.80
N LYS A 84 30.35 -6.65 13.99
CA LYS A 84 31.46 -7.54 14.43
C LYS A 84 32.31 -6.87 15.51
N GLY A 85 32.63 -7.63 16.58
CA GLY A 85 33.51 -7.19 17.65
C GLY A 85 32.91 -6.23 18.66
N LEU A 86 31.62 -5.86 18.50
CA LEU A 86 30.90 -4.99 19.44
C LEU A 86 30.34 -5.80 20.62
N SER A 87 30.28 -5.17 21.80
CA SER A 87 29.53 -5.68 22.94
C SER A 87 28.01 -5.71 22.62
N TRP A 88 27.25 -6.45 23.41
CA TRP A 88 25.78 -6.50 23.19
C TRP A 88 25.13 -5.11 23.22
N ASP A 89 25.48 -4.28 24.21
CA ASP A 89 24.92 -2.93 24.34
C ASP A 89 25.31 -2.01 23.18
N ASP A 90 26.54 -2.15 22.68
CA ASP A 90 26.99 -1.38 21.52
C ASP A 90 26.37 -1.87 20.21
N ARG A 91 26.13 -3.19 20.08
CA ARG A 91 25.38 -3.76 18.94
C ARG A 91 23.98 -3.16 18.86
N VAL A 92 23.24 -3.10 19.97
CA VAL A 92 21.88 -2.52 20.01
C VAL A 92 21.89 -1.06 19.57
N LYS A 93 22.87 -0.26 20.01
CA LYS A 93 22.99 1.15 19.62
C LYS A 93 23.36 1.32 18.15
N LYS A 94 24.25 0.48 17.64
CA LYS A 94 24.81 0.59 16.28
C LYS A 94 23.92 -0.04 15.20
N GLN A 95 23.01 -0.93 15.57
CA GLN A 95 22.19 -1.71 14.65
C GLN A 95 21.42 -0.84 13.65
N ASN A 96 20.80 0.26 14.11
CA ASN A 96 20.03 1.14 13.24
C ASN A 96 20.92 1.86 12.22
N ASP A 97 22.15 2.22 12.57
CA ASP A 97 23.10 2.82 11.64
C ASP A 97 23.49 1.81 10.54
N VAL A 98 23.79 0.56 10.95
CA VAL A 98 24.12 -0.52 10.01
C VAL A 98 22.92 -0.80 9.09
N PHE A 99 21.71 -0.85 9.63
CA PHE A 99 20.51 -1.02 8.81
C PHE A 99 20.38 0.11 7.79
N LYS A 100 20.59 1.35 8.23
CA LYS A 100 20.55 2.52 7.35
C LYS A 100 21.59 2.41 6.24
N GLU A 101 22.84 2.09 6.54
CA GLU A 101 23.91 1.92 5.55
C GLU A 101 23.56 0.85 4.49
N ILE A 102 22.91 -0.24 4.89
CA ILE A 102 22.49 -1.30 3.97
C ILE A 102 21.29 -0.84 3.12
N THR A 103 20.29 -0.23 3.74
CA THR A 103 19.08 0.22 3.03
C THR A 103 19.32 1.39 2.09
N ASP A 104 20.26 2.28 2.41
CA ASP A 104 20.66 3.40 1.54
C ASP A 104 21.23 2.90 0.19
N LYS A 105 21.84 1.71 0.15
CA LYS A 105 22.37 1.13 -1.09
C LYS A 105 21.29 0.67 -2.08
N VAL A 106 20.10 0.36 -1.58
CA VAL A 106 18.95 -0.06 -2.41
C VAL A 106 17.98 1.06 -2.67
N MET A 107 18.15 2.21 -2.01
CA MET A 107 17.31 3.37 -2.20
C MET A 107 17.48 3.93 -3.61
N ASP A 108 16.37 4.03 -4.33
CA ASP A 108 16.29 4.65 -5.65
C ASP A 108 15.02 5.51 -5.70
N LYS A 109 15.19 6.81 -5.52
CA LYS A 109 14.08 7.77 -5.47
C LYS A 109 13.34 7.86 -6.80
N ASP A 110 14.05 7.74 -7.92
CA ASP A 110 13.48 7.88 -9.26
C ASP A 110 12.59 6.69 -9.62
N ASN A 111 12.96 5.50 -9.12
CA ASN A 111 12.17 4.29 -9.27
C ASN A 111 11.30 3.96 -8.05
N GLY A 112 11.30 4.83 -7.02
CA GLY A 112 10.50 4.69 -5.80
C GLY A 112 10.91 3.50 -4.91
N LEU A 113 12.15 3.01 -5.02
CA LEU A 113 12.64 1.88 -4.23
C LEU A 113 13.11 2.31 -2.85
N SER A 114 12.76 1.52 -1.84
CA SER A 114 13.26 1.66 -0.46
C SER A 114 13.32 0.30 0.22
N GLY A 115 14.30 0.13 1.12
CA GLY A 115 14.49 -1.09 1.91
C GLY A 115 14.01 -0.93 3.35
N ARG A 116 13.51 -2.02 3.95
CA ARG A 116 13.28 -2.16 5.39
C ARG A 116 13.85 -3.48 5.87
N ILE A 117 14.69 -3.45 6.92
CA ILE A 117 15.29 -4.66 7.51
C ILE A 117 14.50 -5.03 8.76
N TYR A 118 14.18 -6.32 8.85
CA TYR A 118 13.55 -6.90 10.03
C TYR A 118 14.47 -7.96 10.63
N SER A 119 14.60 -7.90 11.95
CA SER A 119 15.29 -8.92 12.73
C SER A 119 14.34 -10.10 12.95
N MET A 120 14.78 -11.30 12.58
CA MET A 120 14.06 -12.56 12.75
C MET A 120 14.76 -13.44 13.78
N PHE A 121 14.00 -14.35 14.38
CA PHE A 121 14.52 -15.37 15.30
C PHE A 121 15.43 -14.79 16.40
N LYS A 122 14.98 -13.68 17.04
CA LYS A 122 15.73 -12.98 18.12
C LYS A 122 17.11 -12.47 17.70
N GLY A 123 17.25 -12.02 16.45
CA GLY A 123 18.49 -11.45 15.92
C GLY A 123 19.45 -12.47 15.28
N ASN A 124 18.98 -13.70 15.05
CA ASN A 124 19.79 -14.71 14.35
C ASN A 124 19.71 -14.59 12.82
N GLN A 125 18.76 -13.81 12.31
CA GLN A 125 18.59 -13.57 10.88
C GLN A 125 18.08 -12.15 10.64
N TYR A 126 18.54 -11.54 9.55
CA TYR A 126 18.10 -10.20 9.13
C TYR A 126 17.62 -10.25 7.68
N ILE A 127 16.36 -9.95 7.50
CA ILE A 127 15.71 -9.98 6.18
C ILE A 127 15.36 -8.57 5.75
N MET A 128 15.84 -8.16 4.58
CA MET A 128 15.49 -6.91 3.95
C MET A 128 14.34 -7.11 2.95
N TYR A 129 13.27 -6.36 3.14
CA TYR A 129 12.17 -6.22 2.20
C TYR A 129 12.36 -4.95 1.40
N VAL A 130 12.48 -5.06 0.10
CA VAL A 130 12.57 -3.92 -0.82
C VAL A 130 11.20 -3.66 -1.40
N TYR A 131 10.71 -2.43 -1.22
CA TYR A 131 9.41 -1.99 -1.69
C TYR A 131 9.55 -0.97 -2.80
N LYS A 132 8.60 -0.99 -3.73
CA LYS A 132 8.39 0.05 -4.73
C LYS A 132 7.15 0.86 -4.37
N THR A 133 7.33 2.16 -4.15
CA THR A 133 6.28 3.08 -3.68
C THR A 133 5.73 3.90 -4.84
N TYR A 134 4.40 3.93 -4.98
CA TYR A 134 3.67 4.79 -5.91
C TYR A 134 2.91 5.86 -5.13
N ARG A 135 2.79 7.07 -5.69
CA ARG A 135 2.26 8.26 -5.01
C ARG A 135 1.00 8.85 -5.67
N ASP A 136 0.75 8.57 -6.94
CA ASP A 136 -0.51 8.99 -7.58
C ASP A 136 -1.55 7.87 -7.42
N ILE A 137 -2.33 7.99 -6.33
CA ILE A 137 -3.39 7.06 -5.96
C ILE A 137 -4.70 7.83 -5.97
N ARG A 138 -5.70 7.32 -6.71
CA ARG A 138 -6.98 8.01 -6.87
C ARG A 138 -8.14 7.13 -6.38
N LEU A 139 -9.10 7.76 -5.69
CA LEU A 139 -10.34 7.11 -5.28
C LEU A 139 -11.23 6.92 -6.52
N VAL A 140 -11.64 5.68 -6.74
CA VAL A 140 -12.53 5.27 -7.84
C VAL A 140 -13.95 5.03 -7.34
N GLY A 141 -14.07 4.49 -6.13
CA GLY A 141 -15.38 4.24 -5.56
C GLY A 141 -15.35 3.83 -4.10
N ALA A 142 -16.45 4.14 -3.42
CA ALA A 142 -16.73 3.69 -2.07
C ALA A 142 -18.23 3.68 -1.85
N PRO A 143 -18.79 2.70 -1.10
CA PRO A 143 -20.18 2.72 -0.71
C PRO A 143 -20.44 3.83 0.30
N PRO A 144 -21.72 4.19 0.54
CA PRO A 144 -22.09 5.02 1.68
C PRO A 144 -21.56 4.43 3.00
N GLU A 145 -21.25 5.29 3.98
CA GLU A 145 -20.80 4.85 5.31
C GLU A 145 -21.80 3.90 5.98
N SER A 146 -23.10 4.09 5.74
CA SER A 146 -24.16 3.18 6.21
C SER A 146 -24.02 1.73 5.71
N VAL A 147 -23.27 1.51 4.64
CA VAL A 147 -22.91 0.19 4.11
C VAL A 147 -21.47 -0.15 4.52
N GLY A 148 -20.54 0.76 4.30
CA GLY A 148 -19.10 0.55 4.57
C GLY A 148 -18.75 0.35 6.04
N LYS A 149 -19.57 0.91 6.94
CA LYS A 149 -19.42 0.79 8.40
C LYS A 149 -20.72 0.34 9.08
N PHE A 150 -21.50 -0.50 8.42
CA PHE A 150 -22.75 -1.03 8.98
C PHE A 150 -22.48 -1.78 10.28
N GLY A 151 -23.25 -1.47 11.34
CA GLY A 151 -23.10 -2.07 12.67
C GLY A 151 -21.86 -1.61 13.45
N GLY A 152 -21.06 -0.70 12.88
CA GLY A 152 -19.86 -0.14 13.51
C GLY A 152 -18.80 -1.17 13.84
N ASP A 153 -18.08 -0.96 14.93
CA ASP A 153 -16.97 -1.86 15.34
C ASP A 153 -17.47 -3.22 15.82
N THR A 154 -18.67 -3.29 16.37
CA THR A 154 -19.27 -4.54 16.85
C THR A 154 -19.46 -5.54 15.70
N ASP A 155 -20.18 -5.16 14.65
CA ASP A 155 -20.42 -6.03 13.51
C ASP A 155 -19.14 -6.38 12.73
N ASN A 156 -18.11 -5.57 12.80
CA ASN A 156 -16.84 -5.83 12.11
C ASN A 156 -16.12 -7.08 12.66
N TRP A 157 -16.43 -7.48 13.89
CA TRP A 157 -15.79 -8.61 14.56
C TRP A 157 -16.72 -9.81 14.81
N GLU A 158 -17.99 -9.70 14.45
CA GLU A 158 -18.98 -10.74 14.66
C GLU A 158 -19.39 -11.42 13.33
N TRP A 159 -19.83 -12.65 13.43
CA TRP A 159 -20.38 -13.41 12.30
C TRP A 159 -21.87 -13.68 12.53
N PRO A 160 -22.74 -13.58 11.51
CA PRO A 160 -22.44 -13.24 10.11
C PRO A 160 -22.18 -11.74 9.90
N ARG A 161 -21.31 -11.42 8.94
CA ARG A 161 -20.98 -10.02 8.62
C ARG A 161 -22.01 -9.44 7.65
N HIS A 162 -22.49 -8.23 7.96
CA HIS A 162 -23.42 -7.48 7.13
C HIS A 162 -22.77 -6.22 6.53
N THR A 163 -21.55 -5.90 6.94
CA THR A 163 -20.81 -4.72 6.48
C THR A 163 -20.24 -4.92 5.09
N GLY A 164 -20.47 -3.96 4.19
CA GLY A 164 -19.77 -3.86 2.91
C GLY A 164 -18.52 -2.99 3.04
N ASP A 165 -17.56 -3.42 3.89
CA ASP A 165 -16.34 -2.67 4.20
C ASP A 165 -15.34 -2.74 3.05
N TYR A 166 -15.61 -2.00 1.97
CA TYR A 166 -14.71 -1.89 0.83
C TYR A 166 -14.56 -0.46 0.32
N SER A 167 -13.42 -0.18 -0.28
CA SER A 167 -13.19 1.00 -1.12
C SER A 167 -12.30 0.64 -2.30
N ILE A 168 -12.44 1.39 -3.38
CA ILE A 168 -11.80 1.14 -4.66
C ILE A 168 -10.91 2.32 -5.00
N PHE A 169 -9.65 2.03 -5.29
CA PHE A 169 -8.66 3.01 -5.71
C PHE A 169 -8.01 2.58 -7.02
N ARG A 170 -7.20 3.47 -7.60
CA ARG A 170 -6.36 3.16 -8.75
C ARG A 170 -4.98 3.76 -8.58
N VAL A 171 -3.97 2.98 -8.97
CA VAL A 171 -2.58 3.43 -9.05
C VAL A 171 -2.30 4.02 -10.41
N TYR A 172 -1.65 5.18 -10.43
CA TYR A 172 -1.15 5.82 -11.64
C TYR A 172 0.37 5.90 -11.65
N THR A 173 0.93 5.96 -12.85
CA THR A 173 2.37 6.09 -13.12
C THR A 173 2.58 7.16 -14.16
N ASP A 174 3.82 7.60 -14.37
CA ASP A 174 4.17 8.34 -15.56
C ASP A 174 3.97 7.49 -16.82
N LYS A 175 4.15 8.09 -18.01
CA LYS A 175 4.01 7.42 -19.32
C LYS A 175 5.00 6.27 -19.53
N ASN A 176 6.09 6.22 -18.74
CA ASN A 176 7.12 5.19 -18.78
C ASN A 176 6.91 4.07 -17.72
N GLY A 177 5.83 4.13 -16.95
CA GLY A 177 5.52 3.16 -15.91
C GLY A 177 6.29 3.38 -14.59
N LYS A 178 6.92 4.55 -14.41
CA LYS A 178 7.62 4.91 -13.18
C LYS A 178 6.69 5.54 -12.15
N PRO A 179 6.99 5.38 -10.85
CA PRO A 179 6.32 6.14 -9.81
C PRO A 179 6.45 7.65 -10.06
N ALA A 180 5.33 8.34 -9.97
CA ALA A 180 5.25 9.78 -10.17
C ALA A 180 4.30 10.41 -9.15
N ASP A 181 4.46 11.71 -8.93
CA ASP A 181 3.46 12.52 -8.23
C ASP A 181 2.26 12.74 -9.16
N TYR A 182 1.15 13.18 -8.58
CA TYR A 182 -0.07 13.41 -9.34
C TYR A 182 0.15 14.31 -10.56
N SER A 183 -0.31 13.84 -11.70
CA SER A 183 -0.39 14.61 -12.94
C SER A 183 -1.58 14.11 -13.78
N ASN A 184 -2.21 15.02 -14.52
CA ASN A 184 -3.25 14.66 -15.48
C ASN A 184 -2.72 13.80 -16.64
N ASP A 185 -1.42 13.87 -16.91
CA ASP A 185 -0.75 13.09 -17.94
C ASP A 185 -0.42 11.64 -17.52
N ASN A 186 -0.56 11.33 -16.23
CA ASN A 186 -0.27 10.01 -15.72
C ASN A 186 -1.27 8.97 -16.26
N VAL A 187 -0.78 7.75 -16.40
CA VAL A 187 -1.53 6.61 -16.93
C VAL A 187 -1.72 5.55 -15.84
N PRO A 188 -2.80 4.76 -15.89
CA PRO A 188 -2.98 3.66 -14.97
C PRO A 188 -1.81 2.69 -14.98
N LEU A 189 -1.40 2.24 -13.78
CA LEU A 189 -0.36 1.22 -13.62
C LEU A 189 -0.74 -0.05 -14.38
N LYS A 190 0.21 -0.61 -15.11
CA LYS A 190 0.15 -1.98 -15.64
C LYS A 190 0.89 -2.89 -14.66
N PRO A 191 0.19 -3.62 -13.77
CA PRO A 191 0.82 -4.42 -12.74
C PRO A 191 1.48 -5.68 -13.33
N LYS A 192 2.47 -6.23 -12.63
CA LYS A 192 3.07 -7.55 -12.97
C LYS A 192 2.06 -8.69 -12.85
N TYR A 193 1.16 -8.57 -11.90
CA TYR A 193 0.10 -9.54 -11.62
C TYR A 193 -1.09 -8.84 -10.96
N PHE A 194 -2.28 -9.39 -11.15
CA PHE A 194 -3.50 -8.97 -10.48
C PHE A 194 -4.38 -10.18 -10.18
N LEU A 195 -5.22 -10.06 -9.17
CA LEU A 195 -6.20 -11.08 -8.81
C LEU A 195 -7.50 -10.80 -9.58
N PRO A 196 -7.91 -11.66 -10.51
CA PRO A 196 -9.15 -11.44 -11.24
C PRO A 196 -10.35 -11.59 -10.29
N VAL A 197 -11.25 -10.61 -10.34
CA VAL A 197 -12.50 -10.66 -9.58
C VAL A 197 -13.42 -11.70 -10.19
N SER A 198 -13.97 -12.59 -9.36
CA SER A 198 -14.99 -13.56 -9.81
C SER A 198 -16.29 -12.84 -10.15
N ILE A 199 -16.89 -13.18 -11.28
CA ILE A 199 -18.24 -12.76 -11.64
C ILE A 199 -19.31 -13.78 -11.20
N LYS A 200 -18.86 -14.88 -10.57
CA LYS A 200 -19.77 -15.89 -10.01
C LYS A 200 -20.10 -15.48 -8.58
N GLY A 201 -21.35 -15.27 -8.32
CA GLY A 201 -21.87 -15.05 -6.96
C GLY A 201 -21.92 -16.35 -6.14
#